data_1c906b99fc45aa18aa14db50212d3879
#
_entry.id   1c906b99fc45aa18aa14db50212d3879
#
_cell.length_a   1.000
_cell.length_b   1.000
_cell.length_c   1.000
_cell.angle_alpha   90.00
_cell.angle_beta   90.00
_cell.angle_gamma   90.00
#
_symmetry.space_group_name_H-M   'P 1'
#
loop_
_entity.id
_entity.type
_entity.pdbx_description
1 polymer ?
#
loop_
_entity_poly.entity_id
_entity_poly.type
_entity_poly.pdbx_seq_one_letter_code
_entity_poly.pdbx_strand_id
1 'polypeptide(L)'
;MYRMVKAYYHLPGLFEFYELYRVFLPLYREHRDWFYDWCEIGSIYGAPADCIWGGGRAGFGENDPKEVLALMQEYGISARLTFSNSLLKEKHLSDRKCNALCALLEENKDVQNGVIVHSDLLLEYLKKHYPHLYFVSSTTK
;
A
#
# COMPACT_ATOMS: atom_id res chain seq x y z
N MET A 1 12.33 31.33 12.81
CA MET A 1 11.44 30.17 12.98
C MET A 1 11.92 29.04 12.09
N TYR A 2 12.39 27.97 12.69
CA TYR A 2 12.90 26.81 11.95
C TYR A 2 11.71 25.93 11.53
N ARG A 3 11.53 25.77 10.22
CA ARG A 3 10.65 24.72 9.72
C ARG A 3 11.37 23.39 9.87
N MET A 4 10.80 22.49 10.66
CA MET A 4 11.31 21.13 10.74
C MET A 4 11.01 20.41 9.44
N VAL A 5 12.05 20.12 8.65
CA VAL A 5 11.90 19.33 7.42
C VAL A 5 11.82 17.87 7.82
N LYS A 6 10.73 17.21 7.41
CA LYS A 6 10.52 15.77 7.64
C LYS A 6 10.85 15.01 6.37
N ALA A 7 11.52 13.87 6.54
CA ALA A 7 11.69 12.89 5.47
C ALA A 7 10.69 11.76 5.66
N TYR A 8 9.95 11.47 4.60
CA TYR A 8 8.96 10.40 4.60
C TYR A 8 9.53 9.18 3.87
N TYR A 9 9.63 8.07 4.59
CA TYR A 9 10.12 6.82 4.04
C TYR A 9 8.97 5.95 3.59
N HIS A 10 9.06 5.43 2.38
CA HIS A 10 8.08 4.50 1.83
C HIS A 10 8.71 3.10 1.82
N LEU A 11 8.17 2.22 2.65
CA LEU A 11 8.77 0.91 2.91
C LEU A 11 8.10 -0.18 2.08
N PRO A 12 8.87 -1.11 1.51
CA PRO A 12 8.32 -2.19 0.69
C PRO A 12 7.80 -3.35 1.51
N GLY A 13 7.17 -4.30 0.83
CA GLY A 13 6.84 -5.60 1.42
C GLY A 13 5.63 -5.60 2.33
N LEU A 14 4.59 -4.83 2.00
CA LEU A 14 3.37 -4.73 2.79
C LEU A 14 2.80 -6.10 3.21
N PHE A 15 2.75 -7.04 2.31
CA PHE A 15 2.23 -8.39 2.58
C PHE A 15 3.35 -9.38 2.89
N GLU A 16 4.47 -9.26 2.20
CA GLU A 16 5.62 -10.18 2.30
C GLU A 16 6.30 -10.11 3.66
N PHE A 17 6.39 -8.91 4.23
CA PHE A 17 7.07 -8.68 5.50
C PHE A 17 6.12 -8.33 6.64
N TYR A 18 4.90 -8.85 6.59
CA TYR A 18 3.88 -8.59 7.61
C TYR A 18 4.39 -8.94 9.02
N GLU A 19 5.04 -10.10 9.18
CA GLU A 19 5.57 -10.52 10.48
C GLU A 19 6.66 -9.57 11.00
N LEU A 20 7.49 -9.04 10.08
CA LEU A 20 8.48 -8.03 10.44
C LEU A 20 7.81 -6.75 10.95
N TYR A 21 6.78 -6.28 10.24
CA TYR A 21 6.09 -5.04 10.62
C TYR A 21 5.30 -5.18 11.92
N ARG A 22 4.81 -6.38 12.23
CA ARG A 22 4.15 -6.65 13.52
C ARG A 22 5.09 -6.40 14.70
N VAL A 23 6.38 -6.60 14.52
CA VAL A 23 7.41 -6.37 15.54
C VAL A 23 7.95 -4.96 15.45
N PHE A 24 8.24 -4.49 14.23
CA PHE A 24 8.90 -3.21 14.00
C PHE A 24 8.01 -2.01 14.36
N LEU A 25 6.75 -2.01 13.99
CA LEU A 25 5.86 -0.86 14.22
C LEU A 25 5.63 -0.56 15.71
N PRO A 26 5.40 -1.56 16.58
CA PRO A 26 5.37 -1.30 18.01
C PRO A 26 6.69 -0.71 18.54
N LEU A 27 7.83 -1.25 18.12
CA LEU A 27 9.14 -0.72 18.52
C LEU A 27 9.33 0.73 18.06
N TYR A 28 8.95 1.03 16.82
CA TYR A 28 9.03 2.38 16.28
C TYR A 28 8.17 3.37 17.09
N ARG A 29 6.96 2.96 17.48
CA ARG A 29 6.05 3.80 18.27
C ARG A 29 6.57 4.00 19.70
N GLU A 30 7.00 2.93 20.38
CA GLU A 30 7.44 2.96 21.77
C GLU A 30 8.81 3.63 21.94
N HIS A 31 9.68 3.46 20.96
CA HIS A 31 11.06 3.94 21.00
C HIS A 31 11.32 4.98 19.92
N ARG A 32 10.38 5.92 19.80
CA ARG A 32 10.49 6.99 18.80
C ARG A 32 11.80 7.79 18.94
N ASP A 33 12.34 7.89 20.16
CA ASP A 33 13.60 8.53 20.49
C ASP A 33 14.83 7.82 19.92
N TRP A 34 14.70 6.57 19.46
CA TRP A 34 15.77 5.85 18.76
C TRP A 34 15.95 6.32 17.32
N PHE A 35 14.99 7.09 16.81
CA PHE A 35 14.97 7.58 15.43
C PHE A 35 15.06 9.10 15.42
N TYR A 36 15.58 9.64 14.33
CA TYR A 36 15.61 11.09 14.19
C TYR A 36 14.20 11.68 14.13
N ASP A 37 14.02 12.88 14.68
CA ASP A 37 12.72 13.55 14.72
C ASP A 37 12.14 13.80 13.33
N TRP A 38 13.03 13.91 12.33
CA TRP A 38 12.61 14.14 10.94
C TRP A 38 12.29 12.86 10.17
N CYS A 39 12.47 11.67 10.77
CA CYS A 39 12.13 10.38 10.15
C CYS A 39 10.66 10.07 10.36
N GLU A 40 9.91 9.94 9.27
CA GLU A 40 8.52 9.52 9.30
C GLU A 40 8.28 8.39 8.31
N ILE A 41 7.39 7.48 8.64
CA ILE A 41 6.94 6.45 7.70
C ILE A 41 5.78 7.04 6.89
N GLY A 42 6.00 7.28 5.60
CA GLY A 42 4.98 7.84 4.72
C GLY A 42 3.97 6.81 4.23
N SER A 43 4.43 5.61 3.94
CA SER A 43 3.58 4.49 3.53
C SER A 43 4.33 3.18 3.61
N ILE A 44 3.58 2.08 3.57
CA ILE A 44 4.14 0.76 3.30
C ILE A 44 3.41 0.21 2.08
N TYR A 45 4.17 -0.24 1.09
CA TYR A 45 3.61 -0.63 -0.21
C TYR A 45 3.92 -2.09 -0.55
N GLY A 46 3.09 -2.67 -1.41
CA GLY A 46 3.25 -4.03 -1.90
C GLY A 46 1.97 -4.55 -2.52
N ALA A 47 1.99 -5.81 -2.93
CA ALA A 47 0.82 -6.50 -3.47
C ALA A 47 0.81 -7.94 -3.02
N PRO A 48 -0.39 -8.53 -2.82
CA PRO A 48 -0.49 -9.97 -2.59
C PRO A 48 0.04 -10.76 -3.79
N ALA A 49 0.57 -11.95 -3.53
CA ALA A 49 1.17 -12.78 -4.58
C ALA A 49 0.20 -13.16 -5.69
N ASP A 50 -1.07 -13.30 -5.37
CA ASP A 50 -2.12 -13.73 -6.29
C ASP A 50 -2.89 -12.57 -6.94
N CYS A 51 -2.40 -11.34 -6.80
CA CYS A 51 -3.05 -10.17 -7.38
C CYS A 51 -2.64 -9.99 -8.84
N ILE A 52 -3.59 -10.17 -9.76
CA ILE A 52 -3.32 -10.06 -11.21
C ILE A 52 -2.89 -8.64 -11.59
N TRP A 53 -3.42 -7.62 -10.95
CA TRP A 53 -3.02 -6.23 -11.20
C TRP A 53 -1.59 -5.95 -10.72
N GLY A 54 -1.11 -6.73 -9.78
CA GLY A 54 0.25 -6.64 -9.27
C GLY A 54 1.30 -7.35 -10.10
N GLY A 55 0.89 -8.11 -11.12
CA GLY A 55 1.82 -8.77 -12.03
C GLY A 55 2.34 -10.14 -11.57
N GLY A 56 1.75 -10.74 -10.54
CA GLY A 56 2.13 -12.07 -10.04
C GLY A 56 3.52 -12.09 -9.42
N ARG A 57 3.60 -11.87 -8.14
CA ARG A 57 4.87 -11.95 -7.42
C ARG A 57 5.03 -13.31 -6.76
N ALA A 58 6.27 -13.77 -6.63
CA ALA A 58 6.57 -14.94 -5.81
C ALA A 58 6.20 -14.58 -4.35
N GLY A 59 5.21 -15.28 -3.81
CA GLY A 59 4.76 -15.04 -2.44
C GLY A 59 5.49 -15.92 -1.44
N PHE A 60 5.91 -15.31 -0.35
CA PHE A 60 6.40 -16.04 0.81
C PHE A 60 5.32 -15.96 1.90
N GLY A 61 4.46 -16.99 1.94
CA GLY A 61 3.40 -17.05 2.93
C GLY A 61 2.12 -16.33 2.51
N GLU A 62 1.03 -16.79 3.09
CA GLU A 62 -0.30 -16.23 2.87
C GLU A 62 -0.68 -15.39 4.09
N ASN A 63 -0.57 -14.08 3.96
CA ASN A 63 -1.06 -13.17 4.97
C ASN A 63 -2.43 -12.63 4.54
N ASP A 64 -3.39 -12.66 5.46
CA ASP A 64 -4.73 -12.15 5.20
C ASP A 64 -4.66 -10.63 4.98
N PRO A 65 -5.09 -10.12 3.81
CA PRO A 65 -5.09 -8.69 3.55
C PRO A 65 -5.82 -7.86 4.60
N LYS A 66 -6.87 -8.40 5.21
CA LYS A 66 -7.60 -7.69 6.27
C LYS A 66 -6.73 -7.47 7.51
N GLU A 67 -5.94 -8.47 7.89
CA GLU A 67 -5.02 -8.35 9.03
C GLU A 67 -3.90 -7.37 8.73
N VAL A 68 -3.35 -7.42 7.52
CA VAL A 68 -2.28 -6.51 7.09
C VAL A 68 -2.77 -5.07 7.11
N LEU A 69 -3.95 -4.81 6.56
CA LEU A 69 -4.52 -3.46 6.52
C LEU A 69 -4.97 -2.98 7.90
N ALA A 70 -5.43 -3.89 8.76
CA ALA A 70 -5.77 -3.54 10.15
C ALA A 70 -4.52 -3.09 10.92
N LEU A 71 -3.38 -3.72 10.69
CA LEU A 71 -2.11 -3.30 11.29
C LEU A 71 -1.73 -1.89 10.84
N MET A 72 -1.87 -1.60 9.55
CA MET A 72 -1.59 -0.25 9.03
C MET A 72 -2.52 0.80 9.64
N GLN A 73 -3.79 0.49 9.76
CA GLN A 73 -4.77 1.38 10.36
C GLN A 73 -4.46 1.65 11.83
N GLU A 74 -4.07 0.62 12.58
CA GLU A 74 -3.71 0.75 14.00
C GLU A 74 -2.57 1.74 14.20
N TYR A 75 -1.60 1.75 13.30
CA TYR A 75 -0.42 2.63 13.40
C TYR A 75 -0.54 3.90 12.57
N GLY A 76 -1.70 4.13 11.94
CA GLY A 76 -1.95 5.35 11.16
C GLY A 76 -1.07 5.47 9.93
N ILE A 77 -0.71 4.34 9.30
CA ILE A 77 0.20 4.30 8.16
C ILE A 77 -0.59 4.03 6.88
N SER A 78 -0.31 4.82 5.84
CA SER A 78 -0.90 4.61 4.52
C SER A 78 -0.41 3.30 3.92
N ALA A 79 -1.34 2.42 3.57
CA ALA A 79 -1.05 1.21 2.80
C ALA A 79 -1.23 1.52 1.31
N ARG A 80 -0.28 1.12 0.49
CA ARG A 80 -0.33 1.33 -0.96
C ARG A 80 -0.16 0.02 -1.70
N LEU A 81 -1.15 -0.32 -2.52
CA LEU A 81 -1.08 -1.51 -3.36
C LEU A 81 -0.28 -1.21 -4.62
N THR A 82 0.66 -2.10 -4.95
CA THR A 82 1.50 -1.96 -6.13
C THR A 82 0.88 -2.71 -7.29
N PHE A 83 0.29 -1.97 -8.21
CA PHE A 83 -0.33 -2.51 -9.43
C PHE A 83 0.57 -2.23 -10.63
N SER A 84 1.66 -2.97 -10.71
CA SER A 84 2.72 -2.73 -11.71
C SER A 84 2.59 -3.57 -12.98
N ASN A 85 1.52 -4.34 -13.14
CA ASN A 85 1.30 -5.12 -14.34
C ASN A 85 0.99 -4.19 -15.53
N SER A 86 1.84 -4.24 -16.57
CA SER A 86 1.70 -3.42 -17.77
C SER A 86 0.88 -4.08 -18.88
N LEU A 87 0.50 -5.35 -18.69
CA LEU A 87 -0.14 -6.17 -19.73
C LEU A 87 -1.65 -6.34 -19.50
N LEU A 88 -2.25 -5.46 -18.72
CA LEU A 88 -3.67 -5.56 -18.39
C LEU A 88 -4.57 -5.19 -19.56
N LYS A 89 -5.66 -5.93 -19.68
CA LYS A 89 -6.72 -5.72 -20.67
C LYS A 89 -8.05 -5.51 -19.91
N GLU A 90 -9.08 -5.05 -20.62
CA GLU A 90 -10.39 -4.78 -20.01
C GLU A 90 -10.95 -5.96 -19.22
N LYS A 91 -10.75 -7.19 -19.69
CA LYS A 91 -11.22 -8.39 -18.98
C LYS A 91 -10.62 -8.55 -17.59
N HIS A 92 -9.46 -7.96 -17.32
CA HIS A 92 -8.79 -8.04 -16.05
C HIS A 92 -9.35 -7.05 -15.02
N LEU A 93 -10.08 -6.02 -15.48
CA LEU A 93 -10.64 -5.00 -14.60
C LEU A 93 -11.77 -5.54 -13.71
N SER A 94 -12.40 -6.65 -14.10
CA SER A 94 -13.45 -7.28 -13.32
C SER A 94 -12.96 -8.29 -12.28
N ASP A 95 -11.65 -8.38 -12.07
CA ASP A 95 -11.09 -9.30 -11.08
C ASP A 95 -11.64 -9.01 -9.68
N ARG A 96 -12.23 -10.04 -9.07
CA ARG A 96 -12.91 -9.88 -7.77
C ARG A 96 -11.96 -9.60 -6.63
N LYS A 97 -10.81 -10.28 -6.58
CA LYS A 97 -9.83 -10.12 -5.50
C LYS A 97 -9.23 -8.72 -5.50
N CYS A 98 -8.83 -8.25 -6.68
CA CYS A 98 -8.24 -6.93 -6.81
C CYS A 98 -9.24 -5.82 -6.46
N ASN A 99 -10.49 -5.95 -6.93
CA ASN A 99 -11.54 -4.99 -6.59
C ASN A 99 -11.87 -5.02 -5.09
N ALA A 100 -11.91 -6.21 -4.48
CA ALA A 100 -12.14 -6.33 -3.04
C ALA A 100 -11.04 -5.66 -2.21
N LEU A 101 -9.79 -5.76 -2.66
CA LEU A 101 -8.67 -5.08 -2.01
C LEU A 101 -8.83 -3.56 -2.07
N CYS A 102 -9.19 -3.03 -3.23
CA CYS A 102 -9.42 -1.59 -3.39
C CYS A 102 -10.57 -1.08 -2.52
N ALA A 103 -11.67 -1.83 -2.46
CA ALA A 103 -12.79 -1.49 -1.60
C ALA A 103 -12.37 -1.47 -0.13
N LEU A 104 -11.57 -2.45 0.28
CA LEU A 104 -11.05 -2.54 1.65
C LEU A 104 -10.13 -1.35 1.98
N LEU A 105 -9.30 -0.93 1.03
CA LEU A 105 -8.45 0.24 1.22
C LEU A 105 -9.26 1.53 1.38
N GLU A 106 -10.35 1.68 0.64
CA GLU A 106 -11.20 2.88 0.73
C GLU A 106 -12.00 2.96 2.04
N GLU A 107 -12.20 1.85 2.73
CA GLU A 107 -12.94 1.84 3.99
C GLU A 107 -12.24 2.61 5.10
N ASN A 108 -10.92 2.71 5.07
CA ASN A 108 -10.17 3.43 6.08
C ASN A 108 -10.30 4.94 5.86
N LYS A 109 -10.98 5.62 6.79
CA LYS A 109 -11.19 7.07 6.74
C LYS A 109 -10.15 7.86 7.53
N ASP A 110 -9.37 7.19 8.37
CA ASP A 110 -8.36 7.84 9.21
C ASP A 110 -7.07 8.12 8.44
N VAL A 111 -6.74 7.26 7.46
CA VAL A 111 -5.54 7.39 6.65
C VAL A 111 -5.92 7.19 5.19
N GLN A 112 -5.41 8.04 4.33
CA GLN A 112 -5.63 7.90 2.89
C GLN A 112 -4.71 6.82 2.34
N ASN A 113 -5.28 5.64 2.08
CA ASN A 113 -4.59 4.56 1.39
C ASN A 113 -4.51 4.84 -0.10
N GLY A 114 -3.65 4.15 -0.80
CA GLY A 114 -3.45 4.41 -2.21
C GLY A 114 -3.02 3.22 -3.04
N VAL A 115 -2.77 3.50 -4.29
CA VAL A 115 -2.31 2.53 -5.28
C VAL A 115 -1.18 3.12 -6.10
N ILE A 116 -0.23 2.27 -6.47
CA ILE A 116 0.88 2.62 -7.37
C ILE A 116 0.59 1.89 -8.68
N VAL A 117 0.32 2.64 -9.74
CA VAL A 117 -0.26 2.09 -10.97
C VAL A 117 0.67 2.32 -12.17
N HIS A 118 0.86 1.27 -12.97
CA HIS A 118 1.57 1.35 -14.24
C HIS A 118 0.62 1.54 -15.43
N SER A 119 -0.45 0.75 -15.48
CA SER A 119 -1.40 0.72 -16.61
C SER A 119 -2.34 1.94 -16.60
N ASP A 120 -2.38 2.69 -17.69
CA ASP A 120 -3.31 3.80 -17.84
C ASP A 120 -4.76 3.32 -17.87
N LEU A 121 -5.02 2.16 -18.45
CA LEU A 121 -6.35 1.55 -18.46
C LEU A 121 -6.84 1.28 -17.03
N LEU A 122 -5.98 0.70 -16.20
CA LEU A 122 -6.31 0.45 -14.81
C LEU A 122 -6.46 1.75 -14.02
N LEU A 123 -5.61 2.74 -14.27
CA LEU A 123 -5.69 4.03 -13.59
C LEU A 123 -7.05 4.71 -13.82
N GLU A 124 -7.51 4.74 -15.07
CA GLU A 124 -8.82 5.32 -15.39
C GLU A 124 -9.95 4.59 -14.69
N TYR A 125 -9.90 3.26 -14.69
CA TYR A 125 -10.87 2.42 -14.00
C TYR A 125 -10.91 2.73 -12.50
N LEU A 126 -9.75 2.77 -11.85
CA LEU A 126 -9.64 3.01 -10.42
C LEU A 126 -10.10 4.40 -10.01
N LYS A 127 -9.77 5.43 -10.79
CA LYS A 127 -10.24 6.79 -10.54
C LYS A 127 -11.76 6.89 -10.58
N LYS A 128 -12.39 6.12 -11.44
CA LYS A 128 -13.84 6.10 -11.58
C LYS A 128 -14.52 5.33 -10.45
N HIS A 129 -13.97 4.19 -10.05
CA HIS A 129 -14.61 3.28 -9.10
C HIS A 129 -14.15 3.47 -7.66
N TYR A 130 -12.93 3.95 -7.46
CA TYR A 130 -12.33 4.14 -6.13
C TYR A 130 -11.68 5.53 -6.02
N PRO A 131 -12.48 6.60 -6.14
CA PRO A 131 -11.94 7.97 -6.27
C PRO A 131 -11.27 8.50 -5.01
N HIS A 132 -11.49 7.88 -3.86
CA HIS A 132 -10.91 8.33 -2.59
C HIS A 132 -9.51 7.77 -2.33
N LEU A 133 -9.02 6.87 -3.17
CA LEU A 133 -7.66 6.38 -3.09
C LEU A 133 -6.66 7.44 -3.55
N TYR A 134 -5.45 7.36 -3.02
CA TYR A 134 -4.33 8.16 -3.49
C TYR A 134 -3.64 7.44 -4.65
N PHE A 135 -3.41 8.14 -5.75
CA PHE A 135 -2.85 7.53 -6.97
C PHE A 135 -1.41 7.97 -7.17
N VAL A 136 -0.52 6.99 -7.36
CA VAL A 136 0.91 7.23 -7.62
C VAL A 136 1.29 6.53 -8.92
N SER A 137 2.03 7.24 -9.76
CA SER A 137 2.60 6.64 -10.98
C SER A 137 3.71 5.66 -10.62
N SER A 138 3.69 4.49 -11.24
CA SER A 138 4.76 3.51 -11.04
C SER A 138 6.08 4.01 -11.63
N THR A 139 7.19 3.73 -10.95
CA THR A 139 8.53 4.02 -11.45
C THR A 139 8.90 3.17 -12.67
N THR A 140 8.14 2.10 -12.94
CA THR A 140 8.34 1.23 -14.11
C THR A 140 7.64 1.74 -15.36
N LYS A 141 6.88 2.81 -15.23
CA LYS A 141 6.12 3.38 -16.35
C LYS A 141 7.00 4.12 -17.35
#